data_d110c3ae6794ae18aa7d4cf7d23695d2
#
_entry.id   d110c3ae6794ae18aa7d4cf7d23695d2
#
_cell.length_a   1.000
_cell.length_b   1.000
_cell.length_c   1.000
_cell.angle_alpha   90.00
_cell.angle_beta   90.00
_cell.angle_gamma   90.00
#
_symmetry.space_group_name_H-M   'P 1'
#
loop_
_entity.id
_entity.type
_entity.pdbx_description
1 polymer ?
#
loop_
_entity_poly.entity_id
_entity_poly.type
_entity_poly.pdbx_seq_one_letter_code
_entity_poly.pdbx_strand_id
1 'polypeptide(L)'
;LLWLQNLYKKLYKVGFVINTKRLVAHPYVFLPHYNADFENIGFPGTEKSISDFFEISYSKDPVYLTDKLLFLGELPVSDSVDDPDESALVYKSPKGLVIVSGCSHAGLVNIVEHAKKITNEHKVYAIIGGIYLLNKTDQEVKHLGAYLQRQNVKAIYPCHCCDLRSKIILAKFVPVKEVYSGLKIKF
;
A
#
# COMPACT_ATOMS: atom_id res chain seq x y z
N LEU A 1 -2.98 -8.39 -9.56
CA LEU A 1 -3.75 -9.65 -9.42
C LEU A 1 -4.22 -10.22 -10.77
N LEU A 2 -4.84 -9.45 -11.67
CA LEU A 2 -5.30 -9.92 -12.98
C LEU A 2 -4.20 -10.54 -13.84
N TRP A 3 -2.99 -9.96 -13.84
CA TRP A 3 -1.84 -10.55 -14.54
C TRP A 3 -1.47 -11.91 -13.94
N LEU A 4 -1.42 -12.01 -12.62
CA LEU A 4 -1.11 -13.26 -11.93
C LEU A 4 -2.18 -14.32 -12.20
N GLN A 5 -3.46 -13.96 -12.17
CA GLN A 5 -4.58 -14.81 -12.54
C GLN A 5 -4.43 -15.35 -13.97
N ASN A 6 -4.09 -14.48 -14.93
CA ASN A 6 -3.87 -14.90 -16.33
C ASN A 6 -2.68 -15.85 -16.47
N LEU A 7 -1.60 -15.64 -15.69
CA LEU A 7 -0.47 -16.54 -15.65
C LEU A 7 -0.90 -17.92 -15.11
N TYR A 8 -1.65 -17.96 -14.01
CA TYR A 8 -2.17 -19.19 -13.43
C TYR A 8 -3.06 -19.96 -14.42
N LYS A 9 -4.00 -19.28 -15.10
CA LYS A 9 -4.84 -19.88 -16.13
C LYS A 9 -4.02 -20.51 -17.25
N LYS A 10 -2.94 -19.86 -17.69
CA LYS A 10 -2.04 -20.39 -18.73
C LYS A 10 -1.29 -21.64 -18.23
N LEU A 11 -0.73 -21.58 -17.04
CA LEU A 11 0.02 -22.72 -16.45
C LEU A 11 -0.89 -23.93 -16.24
N TYR A 12 -2.11 -23.73 -15.75
CA TYR A 12 -3.08 -24.81 -15.57
C TYR A 12 -3.42 -25.51 -16.88
N LYS A 13 -3.63 -24.73 -17.97
CA LYS A 13 -3.94 -25.29 -19.31
C LYS A 13 -2.84 -26.20 -19.88
N VAL A 14 -1.58 -26.00 -19.48
CA VAL A 14 -0.45 -26.85 -19.92
C VAL A 14 -0.09 -27.94 -18.90
N GLY A 15 -0.99 -28.22 -17.94
CA GLY A 15 -0.87 -29.34 -17.02
C GLY A 15 0.03 -29.13 -15.80
N PHE A 16 0.41 -27.88 -15.49
CA PHE A 16 1.10 -27.60 -14.24
C PHE A 16 0.13 -27.64 -13.05
N VAL A 17 0.49 -28.37 -12.01
CA VAL A 17 -0.20 -28.33 -10.72
C VAL A 17 0.20 -27.06 -10.01
N ILE A 18 -0.76 -26.16 -9.75
CA ILE A 18 -0.53 -24.92 -9.04
C ILE A 18 -1.19 -25.03 -7.66
N ASN A 19 -0.38 -24.97 -6.61
CA ASN A 19 -0.91 -24.90 -5.26
C ASN A 19 -1.61 -23.55 -5.06
N THR A 20 -2.81 -23.60 -4.50
CA THR A 20 -3.57 -22.41 -4.14
C THR A 20 -2.76 -21.53 -3.20
N LYS A 21 -2.69 -20.25 -3.50
CA LYS A 21 -2.01 -19.25 -2.66
C LYS A 21 -3.02 -18.55 -1.76
N ARG A 22 -2.62 -18.30 -0.53
CA ARG A 22 -3.43 -17.50 0.40
C ARG A 22 -3.39 -16.03 -0.02
N LEU A 23 -4.57 -15.42 -0.10
CA LEU A 23 -4.77 -13.98 -0.30
C LEU A 23 -5.42 -13.41 0.96
N VAL A 24 -4.77 -12.43 1.58
CA VAL A 24 -5.37 -11.66 2.68
C VAL A 24 -5.89 -10.36 2.11
N ALA A 25 -7.14 -10.03 2.40
CA ALA A 25 -7.80 -8.83 1.87
C ALA A 25 -8.78 -8.25 2.90
N HIS A 26 -9.12 -6.98 2.71
CA HIS A 26 -10.21 -6.36 3.45
C HIS A 26 -11.57 -6.95 2.98
N PRO A 27 -12.58 -7.12 3.87
CA PRO A 27 -13.89 -7.69 3.47
C PRO A 27 -14.58 -6.94 2.34
N TYR A 28 -14.31 -5.65 2.18
CA TYR A 28 -14.98 -4.79 1.19
C TYR A 28 -14.21 -4.65 -0.13
N VAL A 29 -13.07 -5.34 -0.31
CA VAL A 29 -12.22 -5.23 -1.50
C VAL A 29 -12.93 -5.52 -2.84
N PHE A 30 -14.02 -6.27 -2.82
CA PHE A 30 -14.83 -6.57 -4.02
C PHE A 30 -16.06 -5.69 -4.17
N LEU A 31 -16.31 -4.77 -3.24
CA LEU A 31 -17.40 -3.80 -3.39
C LEU A 31 -17.04 -2.79 -4.49
N PRO A 32 -18.05 -2.29 -5.22
CA PRO A 32 -17.81 -1.25 -6.21
C PRO A 32 -17.43 0.06 -5.52
N HIS A 33 -16.41 0.74 -6.05
CA HIS A 33 -16.03 2.09 -5.70
C HIS A 33 -16.26 2.99 -6.90
N TYR A 34 -16.86 4.15 -6.70
CA TYR A 34 -17.21 5.05 -7.79
C TYR A 34 -16.44 6.36 -7.68
N ASN A 35 -15.89 6.85 -8.80
CA ASN A 35 -15.33 8.18 -8.90
C ASN A 35 -16.44 9.26 -9.03
N ALA A 36 -16.03 10.53 -9.14
CA ALA A 36 -16.98 11.65 -9.29
C ALA A 36 -17.82 11.55 -10.59
N ASP A 37 -17.36 10.83 -11.58
CA ASP A 37 -18.05 10.60 -12.88
C ASP A 37 -18.92 9.33 -12.85
N PHE A 38 -19.14 8.73 -11.68
CA PHE A 38 -19.89 7.49 -11.48
C PHE A 38 -19.31 6.27 -12.21
N GLU A 39 -18.02 6.28 -12.54
CA GLU A 39 -17.33 5.12 -13.06
C GLU A 39 -16.85 4.23 -11.91
N ASN A 40 -17.07 2.91 -12.04
CA ASN A 40 -16.55 1.97 -11.06
C ASN A 40 -15.02 1.84 -11.19
N ILE A 41 -14.31 2.33 -10.20
CA ILE A 41 -12.85 2.29 -10.09
C ILE A 41 -12.37 1.25 -9.07
N GLY A 42 -13.29 0.47 -8.48
CA GLY A 42 -12.98 -0.63 -7.56
C GLY A 42 -12.25 -1.79 -8.24
N PHE A 43 -12.13 -2.90 -7.53
CA PHE A 43 -11.45 -4.08 -8.06
C PHE A 43 -12.13 -4.57 -9.35
N PRO A 44 -11.39 -4.69 -10.48
CA PRO A 44 -11.96 -4.96 -11.81
C PRO A 44 -12.35 -6.43 -12.03
N GLY A 45 -12.50 -7.22 -10.99
CA GLY A 45 -12.86 -8.63 -11.02
C GLY A 45 -13.99 -8.95 -10.05
N THR A 46 -14.25 -10.23 -9.90
CA THR A 46 -15.19 -10.73 -8.89
C THR A 46 -14.48 -11.64 -7.91
N GLU A 47 -15.02 -11.78 -6.70
CA GLU A 47 -14.51 -12.73 -5.71
C GLU A 47 -14.36 -14.14 -6.32
N LYS A 48 -15.36 -14.62 -7.04
CA LYS A 48 -15.34 -15.92 -7.72
C LYS A 48 -14.15 -16.05 -8.69
N SER A 49 -13.84 -14.99 -9.44
CA SER A 49 -12.73 -15.01 -10.40
C SER A 49 -11.36 -15.11 -9.73
N ILE A 50 -11.27 -14.77 -8.44
CA ILE A 50 -10.05 -14.84 -7.64
C ILE A 50 -10.01 -16.14 -6.84
N SER A 51 -11.13 -16.59 -6.27
CA SER A 51 -11.21 -17.80 -5.45
C SER A 51 -10.89 -19.08 -6.22
N ASP A 52 -11.03 -19.07 -7.55
CA ASP A 52 -10.55 -20.17 -8.39
C ASP A 52 -9.03 -20.41 -8.31
N PHE A 53 -8.25 -19.43 -7.84
CA PHE A 53 -6.78 -19.47 -7.80
C PHE A 53 -6.18 -19.12 -6.44
N PHE A 54 -6.97 -18.54 -5.54
CA PHE A 54 -6.53 -18.09 -4.24
C PHE A 54 -7.50 -18.52 -3.15
N GLU A 55 -6.98 -18.95 -2.03
CA GLU A 55 -7.72 -19.07 -0.78
C GLU A 55 -7.82 -17.68 -0.15
N ILE A 56 -9.01 -17.10 -0.16
CA ILE A 56 -9.22 -15.73 0.32
C ILE A 56 -9.48 -15.75 1.82
N SER A 57 -8.74 -14.96 2.56
CA SER A 57 -8.89 -14.73 3.99
C SER A 57 -9.18 -13.25 4.22
N TYR A 58 -10.38 -12.94 4.70
CA TYR A 58 -10.77 -11.56 4.99
C TYR A 58 -10.36 -11.15 6.40
N SER A 59 -9.85 -9.93 6.52
CA SER A 59 -9.56 -9.35 7.82
C SER A 59 -9.65 -7.82 7.80
N LYS A 60 -10.29 -7.27 8.83
CA LYS A 60 -10.18 -5.85 9.22
C LYS A 60 -9.05 -5.64 10.22
N ASP A 61 -8.67 -6.68 10.92
CA ASP A 61 -7.62 -6.64 11.92
C ASP A 61 -6.23 -6.87 11.30
N PRO A 62 -5.17 -6.42 11.96
CA PRO A 62 -3.80 -6.70 11.53
C PRO A 62 -3.51 -8.21 11.46
N VAL A 63 -2.87 -8.65 10.39
CA VAL A 63 -2.53 -10.07 10.15
C VAL A 63 -1.04 -10.21 9.84
N TYR A 64 -0.32 -10.99 10.66
CA TYR A 64 1.05 -11.38 10.33
C TYR A 64 1.06 -12.38 9.17
N LEU A 65 1.66 -11.99 8.06
CA LEU A 65 1.86 -12.84 6.87
C LEU A 65 3.12 -13.70 7.04
N THR A 66 4.11 -13.18 7.75
CA THR A 66 5.32 -13.86 8.22
C THR A 66 5.72 -13.24 9.56
N ASP A 67 6.75 -13.77 10.23
CA ASP A 67 7.28 -13.21 11.50
C ASP A 67 7.64 -11.72 11.40
N LYS A 68 7.91 -11.20 10.19
CA LYS A 68 8.36 -9.84 9.95
C LYS A 68 7.47 -9.02 9.01
N LEU A 69 6.55 -9.66 8.30
CA LEU A 69 5.66 -9.00 7.35
C LEU A 69 4.23 -8.99 7.88
N LEU A 70 3.67 -7.81 8.00
CA LEU A 70 2.36 -7.55 8.58
C LEU A 70 1.47 -6.84 7.56
N PHE A 71 0.24 -7.34 7.38
CA PHE A 71 -0.88 -6.62 6.80
C PHE A 71 -1.53 -5.80 7.91
N LEU A 72 -1.72 -4.49 7.72
CA LEU A 72 -2.19 -3.59 8.78
C LEU A 72 -3.69 -3.69 9.10
N GLY A 73 -4.46 -4.39 8.28
CA GLY A 73 -5.92 -4.38 8.40
C GLY A 73 -6.53 -3.08 7.88
N GLU A 74 -7.70 -2.74 8.40
CA GLU A 74 -8.41 -1.50 8.10
C GLU A 74 -7.63 -0.30 8.64
N LEU A 75 -7.37 0.69 7.80
CA LEU A 75 -6.68 1.91 8.20
C LEU A 75 -7.68 2.89 8.83
N PRO A 76 -7.30 3.63 9.88
CA PRO A 76 -8.14 4.68 10.41
C PRO A 76 -8.26 5.79 9.36
N VAL A 77 -9.45 5.96 8.83
CA VAL A 77 -9.79 7.05 7.91
C VAL A 77 -10.42 8.22 8.68
N SER A 78 -10.20 9.45 8.20
CA SER A 78 -11.01 10.57 8.64
C SER A 78 -12.41 10.48 8.02
N ASP A 79 -13.43 11.03 8.67
CA ASP A 79 -14.85 10.97 8.25
C ASP A 79 -15.12 11.45 6.80
N SER A 80 -14.10 11.97 6.12
CA SER A 80 -14.18 12.46 4.74
C SER A 80 -13.62 11.50 3.67
N VAL A 81 -13.19 10.29 4.05
CA VAL A 81 -12.64 9.30 3.10
C VAL A 81 -13.59 8.12 2.98
N ASP A 82 -14.20 7.98 1.81
CA ASP A 82 -15.14 6.89 1.48
C ASP A 82 -14.46 5.56 1.10
N ASP A 83 -13.22 5.32 1.56
CA ASP A 83 -12.41 4.18 1.15
C ASP A 83 -11.96 3.34 2.36
N PRO A 84 -12.90 2.61 3.02
CA PRO A 84 -12.62 1.90 4.26
C PRO A 84 -11.79 0.63 4.05
N ASP A 85 -11.57 0.18 2.82
CA ASP A 85 -10.85 -1.05 2.49
C ASP A 85 -9.37 -0.83 2.17
N GLU A 86 -8.87 0.42 2.26
CA GLU A 86 -7.44 0.67 2.10
C GLU A 86 -6.65 0.05 3.25
N SER A 87 -5.53 -0.54 2.91
CA SER A 87 -4.58 -1.12 3.85
C SER A 87 -3.14 -0.90 3.38
N ALA A 88 -2.18 -1.26 4.23
CA ALA A 88 -0.78 -1.23 3.90
C ALA A 88 -0.05 -2.47 4.46
N LEU A 89 1.13 -2.74 3.94
CA LEU A 89 2.03 -3.74 4.48
C LEU A 89 3.15 -3.08 5.28
N VAL A 90 3.59 -3.75 6.34
CA VAL A 90 4.74 -3.33 7.13
C VAL A 90 5.73 -4.48 7.23
N TYR A 91 6.97 -4.22 6.83
CA TYR A 91 8.08 -5.12 7.07
C TYR A 91 8.93 -4.62 8.25
N LYS A 92 9.09 -5.45 9.27
CA LYS A 92 9.93 -5.18 10.44
C LYS A 92 11.39 -5.50 10.11
N SER A 93 12.13 -4.51 9.64
CA SER A 93 13.55 -4.67 9.32
C SER A 93 14.42 -4.39 10.54
N PRO A 94 15.71 -4.85 10.55
CA PRO A 94 16.66 -4.49 11.62
C PRO A 94 16.92 -2.98 11.72
N LYS A 95 16.58 -2.22 10.69
CA LYS A 95 16.80 -0.75 10.62
C LYS A 95 15.58 0.06 11.05
N GLY A 96 14.42 -0.59 11.26
CA GLY A 96 13.12 0.00 11.56
C GLY A 96 12.05 -0.45 10.56
N LEU A 97 10.85 0.10 10.66
CA LEU A 97 9.73 -0.24 9.81
C LEU A 97 9.97 0.18 8.36
N VAL A 98 9.64 -0.72 7.45
CA VAL A 98 9.49 -0.42 6.01
C VAL A 98 8.01 -0.55 5.68
N ILE A 99 7.38 0.57 5.33
CA ILE A 99 5.94 0.64 5.05
C ILE A 99 5.74 0.58 3.54
N VAL A 100 4.85 -0.31 3.08
CA VAL A 100 4.48 -0.44 1.67
C VAL A 100 3.00 -0.13 1.54
N SER A 101 2.68 0.98 0.88
CA SER A 101 1.30 1.45 0.67
C SER A 101 0.86 1.25 -0.78
N GLY A 102 -0.45 1.05 -0.98
CA GLY A 102 -1.08 1.09 -2.29
C GLY A 102 -1.09 2.51 -2.85
N CYS A 103 -2.04 3.33 -2.44
CA CYS A 103 -2.19 4.71 -2.91
C CYS A 103 -2.15 5.78 -1.80
N SER A 104 -2.38 5.42 -0.55
CA SER A 104 -2.38 6.28 0.64
C SER A 104 -3.55 7.29 0.66
N HIS A 105 -4.75 6.89 0.25
CA HIS A 105 -5.95 7.74 0.34
C HIS A 105 -6.30 8.07 1.79
N ALA A 106 -6.11 7.13 2.72
CA ALA A 106 -6.24 7.36 4.17
C ALA A 106 -5.24 8.40 4.73
N GLY A 107 -4.32 8.87 3.90
CA GLY A 107 -3.26 9.80 4.27
C GLY A 107 -2.02 9.09 4.84
N LEU A 108 -0.85 9.42 4.27
CA LEU A 108 0.41 8.77 4.63
C LEU A 108 0.77 8.92 6.12
N VAL A 109 0.43 10.06 6.74
CA VAL A 109 0.64 10.27 8.19
C VAL A 109 -0.15 9.25 9.01
N ASN A 110 -1.43 9.05 8.66
CA ASN A 110 -2.29 8.07 9.35
C ASN A 110 -1.75 6.65 9.21
N ILE A 111 -1.30 6.27 8.02
CA ILE A 111 -0.69 4.96 7.77
C ILE A 111 0.55 4.75 8.62
N VAL A 112 1.43 5.76 8.68
CA VAL A 112 2.66 5.70 9.49
C VAL A 112 2.34 5.57 10.97
N GLU A 113 1.44 6.41 11.50
CA GLU A 113 1.08 6.37 12.93
C GLU A 113 0.35 5.07 13.29
N HIS A 114 -0.52 4.58 12.42
CA HIS A 114 -1.17 3.27 12.60
C HIS A 114 -0.15 2.12 12.61
N ALA A 115 0.79 2.12 11.65
CA ALA A 115 1.86 1.12 11.60
C ALA A 115 2.69 1.11 12.89
N LYS A 116 3.08 2.27 13.41
CA LYS A 116 3.82 2.41 14.68
C LYS A 116 3.00 1.88 15.87
N LYS A 117 1.72 2.23 15.93
CA LYS A 117 0.80 1.76 16.99
C LYS A 117 0.68 0.25 17.00
N ILE A 118 0.42 -0.38 15.83
CA ILE A 118 0.20 -1.83 15.73
C ILE A 118 1.49 -2.61 15.99
N THR A 119 2.63 -2.11 15.52
CA THR A 119 3.91 -2.83 15.66
C THR A 119 4.64 -2.54 16.97
N ASN A 120 4.21 -1.52 17.72
CA ASN A 120 4.92 -0.95 18.86
C ASN A 120 6.38 -0.58 18.54
N GLU A 121 6.65 -0.21 17.29
CA GLU A 121 7.96 0.23 16.80
C GLU A 121 7.84 1.66 16.24
N HIS A 122 8.60 2.58 16.79
CA HIS A 122 8.50 4.01 16.45
C HIS A 122 9.45 4.45 15.34
N LYS A 123 10.46 3.64 15.02
CA LYS A 123 11.43 3.98 13.99
C LYS A 123 10.94 3.55 12.62
N VAL A 124 10.69 4.51 11.76
CA VAL A 124 10.34 4.28 10.35
C VAL A 124 11.59 4.44 9.50
N TYR A 125 12.00 3.37 8.83
CA TYR A 125 13.21 3.39 7.99
C TYR A 125 12.90 3.86 6.57
N ALA A 126 11.88 3.27 5.94
CA ALA A 126 11.55 3.60 4.56
C ALA A 126 10.04 3.51 4.30
N ILE A 127 9.59 4.22 3.27
CA ILE A 127 8.20 4.18 2.78
C ILE A 127 8.25 3.95 1.27
N ILE A 128 7.44 3.02 0.77
CA ILE A 128 7.39 2.60 -0.64
C ILE A 128 5.93 2.60 -1.08
N GLY A 129 5.64 3.10 -2.28
CA GLY A 129 4.32 2.95 -2.88
C GLY A 129 3.70 4.25 -3.37
N GLY A 130 2.40 4.23 -3.56
CA GLY A 130 1.63 5.41 -3.92
C GLY A 130 1.56 6.38 -2.74
N ILE A 131 1.92 7.63 -3.01
CA ILE A 131 1.78 8.73 -2.05
C ILE A 131 0.80 9.71 -2.66
N TYR A 132 -0.42 9.77 -2.12
CA TYR A 132 -1.52 10.53 -2.69
C TYR A 132 -1.29 12.04 -2.58
N LEU A 133 -0.46 12.57 -3.49
CA LEU A 133 -0.09 13.98 -3.56
C LEU A 133 -0.51 14.67 -4.87
N LEU A 134 -1.22 13.97 -5.75
CA LEU A 134 -1.82 14.60 -6.92
C LEU A 134 -2.81 15.68 -6.46
N ASN A 135 -2.73 16.85 -7.10
CA ASN A 135 -3.60 18.00 -6.81
C ASN A 135 -3.46 18.58 -5.38
N LYS A 136 -2.45 18.16 -4.61
CA LYS A 136 -2.15 18.77 -3.32
C LYS A 136 -1.41 20.09 -3.50
N THR A 137 -1.66 21.04 -2.61
CA THR A 137 -0.94 22.32 -2.57
C THR A 137 0.52 22.12 -2.11
N ASP A 138 1.39 23.06 -2.48
CA ASP A 138 2.77 23.06 -1.98
C ASP A 138 2.87 23.02 -0.46
N GLN A 139 1.91 23.66 0.22
CA GLN A 139 1.88 23.70 1.67
C GLN A 139 1.57 22.32 2.27
N GLU A 140 0.59 21.60 1.74
CA GLU A 140 0.29 20.22 2.17
C GLU A 140 1.49 19.30 1.96
N VAL A 141 2.15 19.40 0.79
CA VAL A 141 3.35 18.60 0.51
C VAL A 141 4.51 18.94 1.45
N LYS A 142 4.71 20.22 1.78
CA LYS A 142 5.71 20.66 2.77
C LYS A 142 5.37 20.17 4.17
N HIS A 143 4.11 20.18 4.58
CA HIS A 143 3.67 19.64 5.86
C HIS A 143 3.98 18.16 5.99
N LEU A 144 3.67 17.37 4.95
CA LEU A 144 4.06 15.95 4.90
C LEU A 144 5.58 15.79 4.96
N GLY A 145 6.33 16.56 4.18
CA GLY A 145 7.79 16.52 4.18
C GLY A 145 8.38 16.79 5.56
N ALA A 146 7.90 17.84 6.23
CA ALA A 146 8.32 18.20 7.59
C ALA A 146 7.96 17.10 8.62
N TYR A 147 6.80 16.44 8.47
CA TYR A 147 6.44 15.29 9.28
C TYR A 147 7.45 14.15 9.07
N LEU A 148 7.70 13.74 7.83
CA LEU A 148 8.64 12.65 7.50
C LEU A 148 10.07 12.94 8.00
N GLN A 149 10.50 14.20 7.93
CA GLN A 149 11.78 14.65 8.46
C GLN A 149 11.84 14.48 9.98
N ARG A 150 10.81 14.90 10.72
CA ARG A 150 10.72 14.70 12.18
C ARG A 150 10.71 13.22 12.56
N GLN A 151 10.10 12.35 11.75
CA GLN A 151 10.14 10.90 11.93
C GLN A 151 11.51 10.29 11.57
N ASN A 152 12.45 11.10 11.05
CA ASN A 152 13.78 10.66 10.64
C ASN A 152 13.74 9.51 9.59
N VAL A 153 12.75 9.55 8.70
CA VAL A 153 12.61 8.59 7.60
C VAL A 153 13.84 8.66 6.70
N LYS A 154 14.46 7.52 6.40
CA LYS A 154 15.75 7.46 5.67
C LYS A 154 15.60 7.45 4.16
N ALA A 155 14.47 7.01 3.66
CA ALA A 155 14.16 7.05 2.22
C ALA A 155 12.66 6.93 1.97
N ILE A 156 12.19 7.60 0.93
CA ILE A 156 10.89 7.37 0.35
C ILE A 156 11.03 6.97 -1.13
N TYR A 157 10.17 6.06 -1.56
CA TYR A 157 10.12 5.50 -2.91
C TYR A 157 8.72 5.74 -3.50
N PRO A 158 8.41 6.98 -3.93
CA PRO A 158 7.09 7.34 -4.42
C PRO A 158 6.87 6.75 -5.82
N CYS A 159 5.92 5.80 -5.93
CA CYS A 159 5.64 5.07 -7.17
C CYS A 159 4.67 5.85 -8.08
N HIS A 160 3.41 5.96 -7.67
CA HIS A 160 2.35 6.65 -8.40
C HIS A 160 1.61 7.63 -7.48
N CYS A 161 0.65 8.37 -8.01
CA CYS A 161 -0.11 9.40 -7.28
C CYS A 161 0.78 10.48 -6.64
N CYS A 162 1.98 10.70 -7.19
CA CYS A 162 2.93 11.71 -6.75
C CYS A 162 3.61 12.31 -7.98
N ASP A 163 3.30 13.56 -8.29
CA ASP A 163 3.87 14.27 -9.44
C ASP A 163 5.33 14.70 -9.20
N LEU A 164 5.98 15.15 -10.25
CA LEU A 164 7.38 15.59 -10.19
C LEU A 164 7.55 16.78 -9.23
N ARG A 165 6.60 17.73 -9.24
CA ARG A 165 6.61 18.91 -8.34
C ARG A 165 6.61 18.47 -6.88
N SER A 166 5.72 17.56 -6.51
CA SER A 166 5.62 17.02 -5.16
C SER A 166 6.89 16.27 -4.75
N LYS A 167 7.48 15.48 -5.66
CA LYS A 167 8.78 14.81 -5.41
C LYS A 167 9.91 15.81 -5.16
N ILE A 168 9.98 16.90 -5.92
CA ILE A 168 10.98 17.96 -5.73
C ILE A 168 10.83 18.65 -4.38
N ILE A 169 9.57 18.92 -3.95
CA ILE A 169 9.31 19.52 -2.63
C ILE A 169 9.72 18.56 -1.52
N LEU A 170 9.29 17.28 -1.59
CA LEU A 170 9.62 16.26 -0.59
C LEU A 170 11.12 16.03 -0.47
N ALA A 171 11.87 16.11 -1.59
CA ALA A 171 13.31 15.90 -1.60
C ALA A 171 14.09 16.93 -0.76
N LYS A 172 13.46 18.05 -0.38
CA LYS A 172 14.02 19.05 0.55
C LYS A 172 13.98 18.59 2.01
N PHE A 173 13.18 17.57 2.33
CA PHE A 173 12.93 17.11 3.69
C PHE A 173 13.42 15.68 3.95
N VAL A 174 13.31 14.83 2.95
CA VAL A 174 13.62 13.38 3.06
C VAL A 174 14.24 12.89 1.75
N PRO A 175 15.18 11.92 1.78
CA PRO A 175 15.73 11.34 0.57
C PRO A 175 14.66 10.65 -0.29
N VAL A 176 14.33 11.26 -1.44
CA VAL A 176 13.45 10.68 -2.45
C VAL A 176 14.27 9.82 -3.38
N LYS A 177 13.84 8.59 -3.62
CA LYS A 177 14.50 7.60 -4.47
C LYS A 177 13.72 7.36 -5.74
N GLU A 178 14.43 7.07 -6.81
CA GLU A 178 13.82 6.63 -8.07
C GLU A 178 13.17 5.26 -7.91
N VAL A 179 12.08 5.06 -8.67
CA VAL A 179 11.34 3.81 -8.73
C VAL A 179 11.16 3.42 -10.19
N TYR A 180 11.46 2.16 -10.48
CA TYR A 180 11.31 1.58 -11.81
C TYR A 180 10.99 0.07 -11.72
N SER A 181 10.46 -0.48 -12.80
CA SER A 181 10.17 -1.92 -12.86
C SER A 181 11.44 -2.76 -12.70
N GLY A 182 11.42 -3.75 -11.81
CA GLY A 182 12.56 -4.60 -11.51
C GLY A 182 13.51 -4.03 -10.43
N LEU A 183 13.21 -2.88 -9.83
CA LEU A 183 13.99 -2.34 -8.71
C LEU A 183 14.04 -3.35 -7.55
N LYS A 184 15.25 -3.64 -7.09
CA LYS A 184 15.48 -4.49 -5.91
C LYS A 184 16.07 -3.64 -4.78
N ILE A 185 15.40 -3.65 -3.63
CA ILE A 185 15.83 -2.90 -2.44
C ILE A 185 16.15 -3.90 -1.33
N LYS A 186 17.28 -3.70 -0.65
CA LYS A 186 17.68 -4.49 0.53
C LYS A 186 17.60 -3.64 1.79
N PHE A 187 16.94 -4.13 2.82
CA PHE A 187 16.73 -3.46 4.10
C PHE A 187 17.45 -4.15 5.26
#